data_1e748f553fd55d9653df390e617f3f3c
#
_entry.id   1e748f553fd55d9653df390e617f3f3c
#
_cell.length_a   1.000
_cell.length_b   1.000
_cell.length_c   1.000
_cell.angle_alpha   90.00
_cell.angle_beta   90.00
_cell.angle_gamma   90.00
#
_symmetry.space_group_name_H-M   'P 1'
#
loop_
_entity.id
_entity.type
_entity.pdbx_description
1 polymer ?
#
loop_
_entity_poly.entity_id
_entity_poly.type
_entity_poly.pdbx_seq_one_letter_code
_entity_poly.pdbx_strand_id
1 'polypeptide(L)'
;MRQGRRSLPRRTRSKSKKISDSLRIRIKKWWKRKYSLLKRKAIRRIKKNKFKVAFSVIGILAILIVIILHSMRSTPFEYGDFTHDAKFKGYVISTGIDVSYAQGDNIDWHKVKKSGVDFVYIRAGFRDASKGHLHKDAKFEQNIKGASDAGLMIGVYIYSQATTAEEATAEADYLASLADKYRIDLPIVMDYELYNGGRLARAISSGSLGTSGINRNAIAFAKRGWDRGYETMIYGNYDFLMHYASGFELAKSTNIWLAQYHTQATYKGDYMMWQSTDKATVPGINKNVDLNFMYLNPKKTYHSLRSNANGKKSIEKCHVQLKNHRSRYIGFAVKPGIVVYDKGKELREDKDYKVAYIKNTSPGTGYAIVTGIGEYKDSIMTSFKIKKLL
;
A
#
# COMPACT_ATOMS: atom_id res chain seq x y z
N MET A 1 21.25 -55.43 -58.67
CA MET A 1 22.19 -55.68 -57.59
C MET A 1 21.55 -55.31 -56.27
N ARG A 2 21.19 -56.28 -55.39
CA ARG A 2 20.58 -56.10 -54.08
C ARG A 2 21.71 -56.10 -53.03
N GLN A 3 21.86 -55.03 -52.25
CA GLN A 3 22.70 -55.08 -51.07
C GLN A 3 21.79 -55.18 -49.86
N GLY A 4 22.02 -56.22 -49.06
CA GLY A 4 21.28 -56.53 -47.84
C GLY A 4 21.76 -55.70 -46.64
N ARG A 5 20.79 -55.18 -45.92
CA ARG A 5 21.03 -54.60 -44.59
C ARG A 5 21.08 -55.73 -43.54
N ARG A 6 22.25 -55.96 -42.93
CA ARG A 6 22.38 -56.83 -41.75
C ARG A 6 21.83 -56.13 -40.52
N SER A 7 20.85 -56.72 -39.85
CA SER A 7 20.29 -56.32 -38.58
C SER A 7 21.19 -56.77 -37.44
N LEU A 8 21.65 -55.88 -36.60
CA LEU A 8 22.38 -56.12 -35.35
C LEU A 8 21.47 -56.68 -34.24
N PRO A 9 21.90 -57.58 -33.37
CA PRO A 9 21.05 -58.32 -32.46
C PRO A 9 20.56 -57.47 -31.26
N ARG A 10 19.26 -57.54 -30.99
CA ARG A 10 18.52 -56.87 -29.90
C ARG A 10 18.86 -57.28 -28.46
N ARG A 11 19.93 -58.10 -28.22
CA ARG A 11 20.22 -58.73 -26.92
C ARG A 11 21.06 -57.92 -25.94
N THR A 12 21.77 -56.86 -26.35
CA THR A 12 22.70 -56.10 -25.47
C THR A 12 22.03 -55.00 -24.64
N ARG A 13 20.88 -54.45 -25.12
CA ARG A 13 20.17 -53.34 -24.41
C ARG A 13 19.36 -53.80 -23.18
N SER A 14 18.99 -55.07 -23.07
CA SER A 14 18.25 -55.63 -21.93
C SER A 14 19.16 -55.92 -20.72
N LYS A 15 20.41 -56.36 -20.96
CA LYS A 15 21.36 -56.65 -19.89
C LYS A 15 21.88 -55.38 -19.18
N SER A 16 22.12 -54.29 -19.92
CA SER A 16 22.62 -53.04 -19.32
C SER A 16 21.54 -52.34 -18.44
N LYS A 17 20.25 -52.40 -18.84
CA LYS A 17 19.16 -51.83 -18.05
C LYS A 17 18.92 -52.60 -16.74
N LYS A 18 18.97 -53.94 -16.77
CA LYS A 18 18.87 -54.78 -15.56
C LYS A 18 20.06 -54.55 -14.61
N ILE A 19 21.29 -54.31 -15.08
CA ILE A 19 22.45 -54.00 -14.26
C ILE A 19 22.30 -52.63 -13.62
N SER A 20 21.85 -51.62 -14.36
CA SER A 20 21.57 -50.27 -13.83
C SER A 20 20.49 -50.29 -12.73
N ASP A 21 19.43 -51.04 -12.91
CA ASP A 21 18.34 -51.13 -11.93
C ASP A 21 18.78 -51.88 -10.66
N SER A 22 19.57 -52.95 -10.80
CA SER A 22 20.15 -53.64 -9.64
C SER A 22 21.11 -52.79 -8.85
N LEU A 23 21.90 -51.93 -9.51
CA LEU A 23 22.82 -50.97 -8.85
C LEU A 23 22.04 -49.91 -8.10
N ARG A 24 20.97 -49.35 -8.68
CA ARG A 24 20.09 -48.39 -8.02
C ARG A 24 19.41 -48.97 -6.78
N ILE A 25 18.97 -50.21 -6.83
CA ILE A 25 18.38 -50.90 -5.68
C ILE A 25 19.43 -51.12 -4.57
N ARG A 26 20.67 -51.52 -4.95
CA ARG A 26 21.77 -51.69 -3.99
C ARG A 26 22.15 -50.37 -3.33
N ILE A 27 22.24 -49.27 -4.06
CA ILE A 27 22.52 -47.93 -3.55
C ILE A 27 21.39 -47.48 -2.60
N LYS A 28 20.11 -47.62 -2.98
CA LYS A 28 18.98 -47.33 -2.08
C LYS A 28 19.02 -48.15 -0.78
N LYS A 29 19.30 -49.43 -0.86
CA LYS A 29 19.42 -50.30 0.32
C LYS A 29 20.63 -49.88 1.21
N TRP A 30 21.75 -49.52 0.60
CA TRP A 30 22.92 -49.01 1.32
C TRP A 30 22.64 -47.68 2.02
N TRP A 31 22.02 -46.72 1.35
CA TRP A 31 21.60 -45.45 1.95
C TRP A 31 20.61 -45.67 3.10
N LYS A 32 19.63 -46.53 2.94
CA LYS A 32 18.65 -46.87 3.97
C LYS A 32 19.30 -47.50 5.22
N ARG A 33 20.31 -48.40 5.01
CA ARG A 33 21.09 -48.96 6.10
C ARG A 33 21.98 -47.90 6.78
N LYS A 34 22.70 -47.09 6.03
CA LYS A 34 23.54 -46.02 6.55
C LYS A 34 22.76 -45.00 7.36
N TYR A 35 21.59 -44.59 6.83
CA TYR A 35 20.69 -43.69 7.53
C TYR A 35 20.13 -44.30 8.83
N SER A 36 19.72 -45.57 8.82
CA SER A 36 19.26 -46.26 10.04
C SER A 36 20.31 -46.38 11.11
N LEU A 37 21.60 -46.65 10.72
CA LEU A 37 22.71 -46.68 11.62
C LEU A 37 23.05 -45.34 12.24
N LEU A 38 23.04 -44.27 11.43
CA LEU A 38 23.21 -42.88 11.90
C LEU A 38 22.09 -42.47 12.86
N LYS A 39 20.84 -42.79 12.53
CA LYS A 39 19.68 -42.55 13.39
C LYS A 39 19.84 -43.29 14.74
N ARG A 40 20.25 -44.57 14.74
CA ARG A 40 20.45 -45.32 15.98
C ARG A 40 21.64 -44.76 16.82
N LYS A 41 22.75 -44.33 16.17
CA LYS A 41 23.85 -43.67 16.86
C LYS A 41 23.44 -42.32 17.46
N ALA A 42 22.66 -41.54 16.75
CA ALA A 42 22.11 -40.27 17.25
C ALA A 42 21.18 -40.49 18.46
N ILE A 43 20.23 -41.44 18.36
CA ILE A 43 19.34 -41.78 19.47
C ILE A 43 20.12 -42.27 20.71
N ARG A 44 21.15 -43.11 20.53
CA ARG A 44 22.00 -43.56 21.64
C ARG A 44 22.78 -42.40 22.27
N ARG A 45 23.32 -41.45 21.49
CA ARG A 45 23.99 -40.24 21.98
C ARG A 45 23.03 -39.33 22.76
N ILE A 46 21.80 -39.15 22.24
CA ILE A 46 20.74 -38.39 22.93
C ILE A 46 20.37 -39.06 24.26
N LYS A 47 20.18 -40.38 24.28
CA LYS A 47 19.88 -41.12 25.51
C LYS A 47 20.98 -41.05 26.54
N LYS A 48 22.27 -41.09 26.10
CA LYS A 48 23.44 -41.03 27.00
C LYS A 48 23.68 -39.62 27.56
N ASN A 49 23.29 -38.57 26.83
CA ASN A 49 23.51 -37.17 27.20
C ASN A 49 22.21 -36.38 27.31
N LYS A 50 21.13 -36.98 27.81
CA LYS A 50 19.81 -36.35 27.90
C LYS A 50 19.84 -34.91 28.45
N PHE A 51 20.59 -34.70 29.54
CA PHE A 51 20.69 -33.37 30.15
C PHE A 51 21.45 -32.38 29.25
N LYS A 52 22.56 -32.76 28.60
CA LYS A 52 23.28 -31.86 27.68
C LYS A 52 22.46 -31.49 26.45
N VAL A 53 21.70 -32.45 25.91
CA VAL A 53 20.80 -32.17 24.77
C VAL A 53 19.64 -31.28 25.21
N ALA A 54 19.04 -31.52 26.37
CA ALA A 54 17.97 -30.68 26.91
C ALA A 54 18.48 -29.24 27.15
N PHE A 55 19.64 -29.04 27.75
CA PHE A 55 20.25 -27.72 27.95
C PHE A 55 20.56 -27.02 26.62
N SER A 56 21.04 -27.73 25.60
CA SER A 56 21.27 -27.16 24.28
C SER A 56 19.98 -26.72 23.59
N VAL A 57 18.89 -27.50 23.70
CA VAL A 57 17.57 -27.16 23.17
C VAL A 57 16.99 -25.95 23.89
N ILE A 58 17.10 -25.93 25.23
CA ILE A 58 16.62 -24.76 26.03
C ILE A 58 17.44 -23.51 25.67
N GLY A 59 18.77 -23.64 25.49
CA GLY A 59 19.61 -22.51 25.06
C GLY A 59 19.22 -21.97 23.69
N ILE A 60 18.94 -22.84 22.71
CA ILE A 60 18.49 -22.43 21.38
C ILE A 60 17.12 -21.76 21.48
N LEU A 61 16.17 -22.32 22.26
CA LEU A 61 14.86 -21.71 22.47
C LEU A 61 14.97 -20.35 23.16
N ALA A 62 15.84 -20.20 24.15
CA ALA A 62 16.10 -18.93 24.83
C ALA A 62 16.67 -17.88 23.86
N ILE A 63 17.63 -18.26 23.00
CA ILE A 63 18.18 -17.38 21.96
C ILE A 63 17.09 -16.98 20.96
N LEU A 64 16.26 -17.92 20.50
CA LEU A 64 15.14 -17.63 19.61
C LEU A 64 14.14 -16.68 20.27
N ILE A 65 13.81 -16.88 21.54
CA ILE A 65 12.95 -15.97 22.32
C ILE A 65 13.58 -14.58 22.41
N VAL A 66 14.89 -14.48 22.70
CA VAL A 66 15.60 -13.19 22.74
C VAL A 66 15.58 -12.50 21.37
N ILE A 67 15.81 -13.22 20.28
CA ILE A 67 15.73 -12.68 18.91
C ILE A 67 14.30 -12.18 18.63
N ILE A 68 13.29 -12.98 18.98
CA ILE A 68 11.88 -12.60 18.83
C ILE A 68 11.57 -11.35 19.68
N LEU A 69 11.94 -11.33 20.95
CA LEU A 69 11.73 -10.19 21.84
C LEU A 69 12.47 -8.93 21.34
N HIS A 70 13.69 -9.09 20.80
CA HIS A 70 14.43 -7.99 20.20
C HIS A 70 13.75 -7.48 18.92
N SER A 71 13.29 -8.37 18.05
CA SER A 71 12.53 -8.00 16.85
C SER A 71 11.18 -7.32 17.18
N MET A 72 10.62 -7.59 18.36
CA MET A 72 9.39 -6.99 18.87
C MET A 72 9.60 -5.61 19.53
N ARG A 73 10.85 -5.24 19.85
CA ARG A 73 11.22 -3.93 20.42
C ARG A 73 11.50 -2.87 19.34
N SER A 74 10.97 -3.00 18.12
CA SER A 74 11.17 -1.96 17.13
C SER A 74 10.52 -0.66 17.61
N THR A 75 11.36 0.33 17.90
CA THR A 75 10.92 1.73 17.94
C THR A 75 10.35 2.08 16.55
N PRO A 76 9.26 2.86 16.46
CA PRO A 76 8.82 3.41 15.19
C PRO A 76 10.00 4.10 14.49
N PHE A 77 10.10 3.94 13.19
CA PHE A 77 11.09 4.65 12.41
C PHE A 77 10.75 6.15 12.44
N GLU A 78 11.72 6.99 12.75
CA GLU A 78 11.55 8.43 12.75
C GLU A 78 11.84 8.99 11.37
N TYR A 79 10.87 9.67 10.79
CA TYR A 79 10.95 10.22 9.43
C TYR A 79 11.53 11.65 9.40
N GLY A 80 12.03 12.15 10.51
CA GLY A 80 12.54 13.51 10.71
C GLY A 80 11.57 14.40 11.49
N ASP A 81 12.05 15.59 11.85
CA ASP A 81 11.29 16.56 12.63
C ASP A 81 10.46 17.45 11.69
N PHE A 82 9.15 17.20 11.65
CA PHE A 82 8.20 18.01 10.92
C PHE A 82 7.24 18.70 11.86
N THR A 83 6.99 19.98 11.60
CA THR A 83 6.02 20.79 12.32
C THR A 83 4.74 20.94 11.50
N HIS A 84 3.62 20.63 12.11
CA HIS A 84 2.31 20.71 11.45
C HIS A 84 1.62 22.02 11.78
N ASP A 85 0.87 22.58 10.82
CA ASP A 85 0.13 23.82 11.01
C ASP A 85 -0.89 23.70 12.16
N ALA A 86 -1.02 24.77 12.94
CA ALA A 86 -1.92 24.83 14.10
C ALA A 86 -3.40 24.56 13.74
N LYS A 87 -3.81 24.81 12.49
CA LYS A 87 -5.16 24.47 11.98
C LYS A 87 -5.48 22.98 12.09
N PHE A 88 -4.47 22.12 12.14
CA PHE A 88 -4.64 20.65 12.30
C PHE A 88 -4.58 20.18 13.76
N LYS A 89 -4.65 21.09 14.72
CA LYS A 89 -4.72 20.71 16.14
C LYS A 89 -5.94 19.82 16.41
N GLY A 90 -5.69 18.64 16.96
CA GLY A 90 -6.72 17.62 17.22
C GLY A 90 -7.06 16.69 16.04
N TYR A 91 -6.40 16.87 14.89
CA TYR A 91 -6.46 15.90 13.80
C TYR A 91 -5.57 14.70 14.08
N VAL A 92 -5.93 13.56 13.49
CA VAL A 92 -5.05 12.40 13.41
C VAL A 92 -4.14 12.59 12.21
N ILE A 93 -2.83 12.70 12.48
CA ILE A 93 -1.82 12.84 11.43
C ILE A 93 -1.35 11.45 11.05
N SER A 94 -1.62 11.04 9.83
CA SER A 94 -1.25 9.75 9.26
C SER A 94 -0.04 9.93 8.34
N THR A 95 0.95 9.05 8.44
CA THR A 95 2.17 9.09 7.63
C THR A 95 2.03 8.17 6.44
N GLY A 96 2.39 8.65 5.27
CA GLY A 96 2.34 7.89 4.03
C GLY A 96 3.48 8.19 3.09
N ILE A 97 3.52 7.45 2.01
CA ILE A 97 4.49 7.63 0.91
C ILE A 97 3.75 7.65 -0.41
N ASP A 98 4.41 8.13 -1.47
CA ASP A 98 3.93 7.87 -2.81
C ASP A 98 5.04 7.26 -3.67
N VAL A 99 4.63 6.39 -4.60
CA VAL A 99 5.52 5.58 -5.41
C VAL A 99 5.04 5.45 -6.84
N SER A 100 6.00 5.22 -7.72
CA SER A 100 5.80 4.89 -9.13
C SER A 100 6.79 3.80 -9.57
N TYR A 101 6.95 3.59 -10.87
CA TYR A 101 8.03 2.76 -11.41
C TYR A 101 9.42 3.21 -10.93
N ALA A 102 9.58 4.47 -10.53
CA ALA A 102 10.86 5.04 -10.12
C ALA A 102 11.47 4.39 -8.89
N GLN A 103 10.66 3.90 -7.96
CA GLN A 103 11.12 3.22 -6.74
C GLN A 103 11.65 1.80 -7.04
N GLY A 104 11.37 1.24 -8.21
CA GLY A 104 11.95 -0.02 -8.71
C GLY A 104 11.15 -1.27 -8.36
N ASP A 105 11.83 -2.44 -8.45
CA ASP A 105 11.17 -3.75 -8.42
C ASP A 105 11.00 -4.37 -7.04
N ASN A 106 11.81 -3.96 -6.07
CA ASN A 106 12.00 -4.71 -4.83
C ASN A 106 11.61 -3.89 -3.61
N ILE A 107 10.32 -3.52 -3.52
CA ILE A 107 9.78 -2.90 -2.31
C ILE A 107 9.32 -4.01 -1.35
N ASP A 108 9.89 -4.04 -0.13
CA ASP A 108 9.42 -4.88 0.96
C ASP A 108 8.29 -4.14 1.71
N TRP A 109 7.06 -4.30 1.21
CA TRP A 109 5.89 -3.62 1.73
C TRP A 109 5.58 -3.93 3.19
N HIS A 110 5.96 -5.12 3.68
CA HIS A 110 5.79 -5.45 5.10
C HIS A 110 6.75 -4.65 5.98
N LYS A 111 7.99 -4.40 5.53
CA LYS A 111 8.90 -3.49 6.24
C LYS A 111 8.42 -2.05 6.17
N VAL A 112 7.91 -1.61 5.01
CA VAL A 112 7.28 -0.29 4.86
C VAL A 112 6.16 -0.12 5.88
N LYS A 113 5.20 -1.06 5.96
CA LYS A 113 4.13 -0.99 6.96
C LYS A 113 4.65 -1.02 8.40
N LYS A 114 5.63 -1.86 8.69
CA LYS A 114 6.23 -2.00 10.03
C LYS A 114 6.96 -0.72 10.47
N SER A 115 7.47 0.09 9.55
CA SER A 115 8.15 1.36 9.86
C SER A 115 7.20 2.48 10.29
N GLY A 116 5.89 2.25 10.25
CA GLY A 116 4.88 3.22 10.68
C GLY A 116 4.19 3.94 9.52
N VAL A 117 4.47 3.56 8.27
CA VAL A 117 3.70 4.02 7.11
C VAL A 117 2.27 3.45 7.19
N ASP A 118 1.29 4.33 7.10
CA ASP A 118 -0.12 3.98 7.19
C ASP A 118 -0.79 3.85 5.82
N PHE A 119 -0.35 4.65 4.84
CA PHE A 119 -0.94 4.70 3.50
C PHE A 119 0.11 4.85 2.42
N VAL A 120 -0.27 4.53 1.20
CA VAL A 120 0.54 4.76 0.01
C VAL A 120 -0.33 5.28 -1.14
N TYR A 121 0.18 6.28 -1.85
CA TYR A 121 -0.30 6.65 -3.17
C TYR A 121 0.55 5.98 -4.24
N ILE A 122 -0.09 5.35 -5.21
CA ILE A 122 0.58 4.58 -6.27
C ILE A 122 0.22 5.17 -7.62
N ARG A 123 1.23 5.51 -8.41
CA ARG A 123 0.97 5.95 -9.78
C ARG A 123 0.35 4.82 -10.59
N ALA A 124 -0.89 5.01 -11.02
CA ALA A 124 -1.57 4.05 -11.87
C ALA A 124 -1.24 4.28 -13.36
N GLY A 125 -1.06 5.54 -13.74
CA GLY A 125 -0.73 5.90 -15.11
C GLY A 125 -0.24 7.33 -15.25
N PHE A 126 -0.01 7.73 -16.48
CA PHE A 126 0.44 9.07 -16.84
C PHE A 126 0.01 9.44 -18.25
N ARG A 127 -0.16 10.75 -18.47
CA ARG A 127 -0.22 11.30 -19.82
C ARG A 127 1.17 11.75 -20.22
N ASP A 128 1.69 11.28 -21.36
CA ASP A 128 3.04 11.66 -21.80
C ASP A 128 3.14 13.16 -22.14
N ALA A 129 4.30 13.73 -21.82
CA ALA A 129 4.54 15.15 -21.95
C ALA A 129 4.79 15.62 -23.40
N SER A 130 4.85 14.71 -24.37
CA SER A 130 5.10 15.02 -25.79
C SER A 130 3.84 15.01 -26.64
N LYS A 131 3.23 13.83 -26.81
CA LYS A 131 2.07 13.59 -27.68
C LYS A 131 0.74 13.57 -26.91
N GLY A 132 0.77 13.42 -25.59
CA GLY A 132 -0.41 13.41 -24.74
C GLY A 132 -1.18 12.08 -24.73
N HIS A 133 -0.51 10.97 -25.04
CA HIS A 133 -1.12 9.64 -24.91
C HIS A 133 -1.14 9.19 -23.45
N LEU A 134 -2.16 8.40 -23.10
CA LEU A 134 -2.29 7.80 -21.78
C LEU A 134 -1.53 6.47 -21.72
N HIS A 135 -0.77 6.27 -20.65
CA HIS A 135 0.01 5.08 -20.40
C HIS A 135 -0.21 4.58 -18.99
N LYS A 136 -0.23 3.26 -18.81
CA LYS A 136 -0.20 2.63 -17.48
C LYS A 136 1.22 2.66 -16.93
N ASP A 137 1.36 2.88 -15.61
CA ASP A 137 2.66 2.72 -14.95
C ASP A 137 3.08 1.25 -14.93
N ALA A 138 4.32 0.98 -15.29
CA ALA A 138 4.84 -0.37 -15.44
C ALA A 138 4.85 -1.17 -14.12
N LYS A 139 4.86 -0.48 -12.96
CA LYS A 139 4.89 -1.11 -11.62
C LYS A 139 3.57 -1.01 -10.86
N PHE A 140 2.53 -0.47 -11.48
CA PHE A 140 1.25 -0.25 -10.82
C PHE A 140 0.70 -1.52 -10.17
N GLU A 141 0.56 -2.60 -10.93
CA GLU A 141 -0.05 -3.84 -10.42
C GLU A 141 0.80 -4.51 -9.33
N GLN A 142 2.12 -4.48 -9.49
CA GLN A 142 3.04 -5.02 -8.50
C GLN A 142 2.96 -4.24 -7.18
N ASN A 143 2.97 -2.91 -7.27
CA ASN A 143 2.94 -2.03 -6.11
C ASN A 143 1.61 -2.11 -5.37
N ILE A 144 0.47 -2.03 -6.09
CA ILE A 144 -0.84 -2.05 -5.45
C ILE A 144 -1.13 -3.38 -4.75
N LYS A 145 -0.72 -4.50 -5.37
CA LYS A 145 -0.85 -5.82 -4.75
C LYS A 145 -0.02 -5.93 -3.48
N GLY A 146 1.28 -5.59 -3.55
CA GLY A 146 2.17 -5.71 -2.40
C GLY A 146 1.77 -4.80 -1.23
N ALA A 147 1.37 -3.56 -1.52
CA ALA A 147 0.90 -2.60 -0.52
C ALA A 147 -0.41 -3.06 0.14
N SER A 148 -1.35 -3.58 -0.64
CA SER A 148 -2.60 -4.14 -0.15
C SER A 148 -2.37 -5.36 0.75
N ASP A 149 -1.51 -6.31 0.34
CA ASP A 149 -1.15 -7.50 1.11
C ASP A 149 -0.50 -7.12 2.47
N ALA A 150 0.27 -6.02 2.50
CA ALA A 150 0.86 -5.49 3.73
C ALA A 150 -0.16 -4.74 4.63
N GLY A 151 -1.35 -4.44 4.13
CA GLY A 151 -2.41 -3.76 4.86
C GLY A 151 -2.19 -2.26 4.99
N LEU A 152 -1.59 -1.63 3.98
CA LEU A 152 -1.58 -0.17 3.80
C LEU A 152 -2.93 0.30 3.25
N MET A 153 -3.34 1.53 3.60
CA MET A 153 -4.41 2.20 2.86
C MET A 153 -3.89 2.61 1.49
N ILE A 154 -4.71 2.40 0.47
CA ILE A 154 -4.35 2.57 -0.93
C ILE A 154 -5.01 3.80 -1.52
N GLY A 155 -4.21 4.70 -2.08
CA GLY A 155 -4.62 5.72 -3.02
C GLY A 155 -3.93 5.50 -4.37
N VAL A 156 -4.52 6.05 -5.42
CA VAL A 156 -3.94 6.00 -6.77
C VAL A 156 -3.92 7.37 -7.42
N TYR A 157 -2.91 7.62 -8.24
CA TYR A 157 -2.79 8.87 -8.96
C TYR A 157 -2.42 8.69 -10.43
N ILE A 158 -2.76 9.70 -11.23
CA ILE A 158 -2.34 9.82 -12.61
C ILE A 158 -1.51 11.09 -12.76
N TYR A 159 -0.29 10.96 -13.31
CA TYR A 159 0.54 12.11 -13.69
C TYR A 159 -0.07 12.77 -14.92
N SER A 160 -0.49 14.00 -14.76
CA SER A 160 -1.28 14.72 -15.75
C SER A 160 -0.46 15.72 -16.56
N GLN A 161 -0.69 15.71 -17.86
CA GLN A 161 -0.27 16.75 -18.79
C GLN A 161 -1.48 17.27 -19.60
N ALA A 162 -2.67 17.22 -19.00
CA ALA A 162 -3.91 17.68 -19.62
C ALA A 162 -3.86 19.21 -19.89
N THR A 163 -4.21 19.61 -21.11
CA THR A 163 -4.32 21.00 -21.54
C THR A 163 -5.75 21.43 -21.78
N THR A 164 -6.70 20.47 -21.77
CA THR A 164 -8.15 20.72 -21.92
C THR A 164 -8.97 19.96 -20.89
N ALA A 165 -10.21 20.36 -20.70
CA ALA A 165 -11.16 19.70 -19.79
C ALA A 165 -11.50 18.26 -20.27
N GLU A 166 -11.56 18.05 -21.58
CA GLU A 166 -11.81 16.74 -22.19
C GLU A 166 -10.63 15.78 -21.90
N GLU A 167 -9.40 16.26 -22.00
CA GLU A 167 -8.22 15.46 -21.63
C GLU A 167 -8.21 15.10 -20.15
N ALA A 168 -8.54 16.06 -19.26
CA ALA A 168 -8.64 15.81 -17.82
C ALA A 168 -9.77 14.82 -17.48
N THR A 169 -10.90 14.91 -18.17
CA THR A 169 -12.01 13.95 -18.06
C THR A 169 -11.56 12.54 -18.48
N ALA A 170 -10.85 12.44 -19.60
CA ALA A 170 -10.29 11.16 -20.07
C ALA A 170 -9.27 10.57 -19.11
N GLU A 171 -8.46 11.41 -18.43
CA GLU A 171 -7.53 10.98 -17.36
C GLU A 171 -8.27 10.40 -16.16
N ALA A 172 -9.38 11.04 -15.74
CA ALA A 172 -10.20 10.53 -14.65
C ALA A 172 -10.83 9.17 -14.99
N ASP A 173 -11.36 9.02 -16.23
CA ASP A 173 -11.89 7.74 -16.71
C ASP A 173 -10.83 6.64 -16.76
N TYR A 174 -9.65 6.98 -17.27
CA TYR A 174 -8.54 6.05 -17.36
C TYR A 174 -8.09 5.60 -15.97
N LEU A 175 -7.88 6.55 -15.04
CA LEU A 175 -7.49 6.26 -13.67
C LEU A 175 -8.55 5.38 -12.97
N ALA A 176 -9.82 5.74 -13.08
CA ALA A 176 -10.92 4.97 -12.50
C ALA A 176 -10.96 3.54 -13.07
N SER A 177 -10.78 3.36 -14.38
CA SER A 177 -10.78 2.03 -15.01
C SER A 177 -9.66 1.11 -14.50
N LEU A 178 -8.51 1.68 -14.14
CA LEU A 178 -7.41 0.96 -13.49
C LEU A 178 -7.71 0.66 -12.03
N ALA A 179 -8.32 1.62 -11.32
CA ALA A 179 -8.67 1.55 -9.90
C ALA A 179 -9.80 0.56 -9.59
N ASP A 180 -10.80 0.44 -10.47
CA ASP A 180 -12.01 -0.39 -10.28
C ASP A 180 -11.71 -1.87 -9.98
N LYS A 181 -10.51 -2.35 -10.32
CA LYS A 181 -10.06 -3.73 -10.10
C LYS A 181 -9.54 -3.98 -8.68
N TYR A 182 -9.38 -2.93 -7.89
CA TYR A 182 -8.69 -2.98 -6.60
C TYR A 182 -9.50 -2.30 -5.51
N ARG A 183 -9.16 -2.62 -4.27
CA ARG A 183 -9.65 -1.85 -3.12
C ARG A 183 -8.90 -0.52 -3.04
N ILE A 184 -9.60 0.58 -3.28
CA ILE A 184 -9.07 1.94 -3.10
C ILE A 184 -9.67 2.51 -1.82
N ASP A 185 -8.83 3.01 -0.92
CA ASP A 185 -9.22 3.53 0.38
C ASP A 185 -9.22 5.06 0.43
N LEU A 186 -8.49 5.71 -0.48
CA LEU A 186 -8.22 7.15 -0.50
C LEU A 186 -8.76 7.79 -1.78
N PRO A 187 -8.92 9.13 -1.83
CA PRO A 187 -9.31 9.83 -3.05
C PRO A 187 -8.40 9.47 -4.23
N ILE A 188 -8.95 9.43 -5.45
CA ILE A 188 -8.12 9.35 -6.66
C ILE A 188 -7.54 10.73 -6.99
N VAL A 189 -6.32 10.76 -7.53
CA VAL A 189 -5.56 12.02 -7.64
C VAL A 189 -5.18 12.34 -9.07
N MET A 190 -5.41 13.59 -9.46
CA MET A 190 -4.74 14.23 -10.58
C MET A 190 -3.46 14.88 -10.07
N ASP A 191 -2.32 14.34 -10.43
CA ASP A 191 -0.99 14.91 -10.19
C ASP A 191 -0.72 15.92 -11.31
N TYR A 192 -0.98 17.20 -10.99
CA TYR A 192 -1.02 18.27 -11.97
C TYR A 192 0.12 19.24 -11.71
N GLU A 193 1.24 19.00 -12.39
CA GLU A 193 2.48 19.74 -12.19
C GLU A 193 3.22 20.04 -13.50
N LEU A 194 4.08 21.04 -13.45
CA LEU A 194 4.86 21.46 -14.62
C LEU A 194 6.04 20.51 -14.83
N TYR A 195 6.15 19.99 -16.03
CA TYR A 195 7.35 19.34 -16.53
C TYR A 195 8.02 20.26 -17.56
N ASN A 196 9.30 20.57 -17.35
CA ASN A 196 10.01 21.47 -18.23
C ASN A 196 10.00 20.97 -19.69
N GLY A 197 9.52 21.82 -20.61
CA GLY A 197 9.31 21.46 -22.01
C GLY A 197 8.13 20.48 -22.24
N GLY A 198 7.34 20.15 -21.24
CA GLY A 198 6.12 19.36 -21.38
C GLY A 198 4.95 20.11 -22.01
N ARG A 199 3.90 19.38 -22.39
CA ARG A 199 2.69 19.96 -23.04
C ARG A 199 2.05 21.04 -22.19
N LEU A 200 1.86 20.78 -20.90
CA LEU A 200 1.26 21.72 -19.96
C LEU A 200 2.10 23.00 -19.86
N ALA A 201 3.41 22.87 -19.68
CA ALA A 201 4.31 24.01 -19.60
C ALA A 201 4.32 24.84 -20.90
N ARG A 202 4.30 24.19 -22.06
CA ARG A 202 4.19 24.87 -23.35
C ARG A 202 2.87 25.61 -23.52
N ALA A 203 1.75 25.01 -23.13
CA ALA A 203 0.43 25.64 -23.22
C ALA A 203 0.34 26.89 -22.33
N ILE A 204 0.94 26.85 -21.14
CA ILE A 204 1.00 27.99 -20.22
C ILE A 204 1.94 29.09 -20.80
N SER A 205 3.15 28.73 -21.22
CA SER A 205 4.14 29.72 -21.72
C SER A 205 3.71 30.40 -23.03
N SER A 206 2.92 29.73 -23.86
CA SER A 206 2.31 30.32 -25.05
C SER A 206 1.08 31.17 -24.78
N GLY A 207 0.59 31.20 -23.54
CA GLY A 207 -0.66 31.90 -23.18
C GLY A 207 -1.93 31.16 -23.60
N SER A 208 -1.84 29.99 -24.22
CA SER A 208 -3.02 29.22 -24.64
C SER A 208 -3.78 28.58 -23.46
N LEU A 209 -3.14 28.45 -22.30
CA LEU A 209 -3.74 27.93 -21.07
C LEU A 209 -3.39 28.84 -19.88
N GLY A 210 -4.35 29.58 -19.39
CA GLY A 210 -4.23 30.40 -18.17
C GLY A 210 -4.88 29.74 -16.95
N THR A 211 -4.81 30.43 -15.80
CA THR A 211 -5.31 29.95 -14.49
C THR A 211 -6.74 29.42 -14.54
N SER A 212 -7.67 30.13 -15.17
CA SER A 212 -9.07 29.67 -15.29
C SER A 212 -9.20 28.38 -16.11
N GLY A 213 -8.36 28.18 -17.12
CA GLY A 213 -8.29 26.94 -17.90
C GLY A 213 -7.76 25.78 -17.09
N ILE A 214 -6.67 26.02 -16.33
CA ILE A 214 -6.06 25.03 -15.42
C ILE A 214 -7.11 24.57 -14.37
N ASN A 215 -7.78 25.53 -13.74
CA ASN A 215 -8.81 25.20 -12.75
C ASN A 215 -9.99 24.45 -13.36
N ARG A 216 -10.44 24.84 -14.57
CA ARG A 216 -11.50 24.12 -15.29
C ARG A 216 -11.11 22.68 -15.59
N ASN A 217 -9.85 22.40 -15.99
CA ASN A 217 -9.35 21.07 -16.24
C ASN A 217 -9.35 20.23 -14.94
N ALA A 218 -8.82 20.80 -13.85
CA ALA A 218 -8.81 20.13 -12.55
C ALA A 218 -10.23 19.82 -12.03
N ILE A 219 -11.16 20.76 -12.19
CA ILE A 219 -12.58 20.57 -11.82
C ILE A 219 -13.27 19.53 -12.71
N ALA A 220 -12.94 19.47 -14.02
CA ALA A 220 -13.45 18.44 -14.92
C ALA A 220 -12.99 17.03 -14.51
N PHE A 221 -11.70 16.88 -14.16
CA PHE A 221 -11.17 15.63 -13.57
C PHE A 221 -11.94 15.26 -12.28
N ALA A 222 -12.07 16.22 -11.35
CA ALA A 222 -12.74 15.99 -10.08
C ALA A 222 -14.19 15.55 -10.27
N LYS A 223 -14.95 16.29 -11.09
CA LYS A 223 -16.34 15.97 -11.42
C LYS A 223 -16.47 14.57 -12.02
N ARG A 224 -15.59 14.24 -12.98
CA ARG A 224 -15.63 12.91 -13.61
C ARG A 224 -15.27 11.80 -12.63
N GLY A 225 -14.29 12.01 -11.74
CA GLY A 225 -13.98 11.07 -10.66
C GLY A 225 -15.19 10.82 -9.76
N TRP A 226 -15.94 11.87 -9.42
CA TRP A 226 -17.21 11.75 -8.66
C TRP A 226 -18.26 10.94 -9.39
N ASP A 227 -18.45 11.20 -10.70
CA ASP A 227 -19.39 10.44 -11.53
C ASP A 227 -19.02 8.94 -11.59
N ARG A 228 -17.71 8.63 -11.47
CA ARG A 228 -17.20 7.26 -11.37
C ARG A 228 -17.27 6.68 -9.95
N GLY A 229 -17.74 7.46 -8.97
CA GLY A 229 -17.93 7.01 -7.59
C GLY A 229 -16.73 7.19 -6.67
N TYR A 230 -15.70 7.94 -7.05
CA TYR A 230 -14.52 8.22 -6.25
C TYR A 230 -14.52 9.62 -5.66
N GLU A 231 -14.01 9.79 -4.46
CA GLU A 231 -13.54 11.10 -4.01
C GLU A 231 -12.26 11.44 -4.79
N THR A 232 -12.02 12.75 -4.92
CA THR A 232 -10.94 13.26 -5.75
C THR A 232 -10.04 14.20 -4.97
N MET A 233 -8.80 14.31 -5.43
CA MET A 233 -7.82 15.23 -4.90
C MET A 233 -6.93 15.73 -6.04
N ILE A 234 -6.52 17.00 -5.96
CA ILE A 234 -5.57 17.58 -6.91
C ILE A 234 -4.24 17.75 -6.17
N TYR A 235 -3.19 17.13 -6.72
CA TYR A 235 -1.83 17.38 -6.30
C TYR A 235 -1.25 18.54 -7.11
N GLY A 236 -0.52 19.39 -6.42
CA GLY A 236 0.31 20.43 -7.01
C GLY A 236 1.35 20.91 -6.01
N ASN A 237 2.51 21.31 -6.53
CA ASN A 237 3.48 21.97 -5.68
C ASN A 237 3.02 23.39 -5.33
N TYR A 238 3.66 23.98 -4.31
CA TYR A 238 3.32 25.30 -3.80
C TYR A 238 3.26 26.36 -4.92
N ASP A 239 4.27 26.41 -5.78
CA ASP A 239 4.35 27.40 -6.86
C ASP A 239 3.24 27.22 -7.90
N PHE A 240 2.90 25.98 -8.24
CA PHE A 240 1.81 25.67 -9.15
C PHE A 240 0.46 26.11 -8.58
N LEU A 241 0.19 25.80 -7.32
CA LEU A 241 -1.06 26.16 -6.64
C LEU A 241 -1.22 27.65 -6.41
N MET A 242 -0.12 28.41 -6.31
CA MET A 242 -0.14 29.85 -6.05
C MET A 242 -0.08 30.70 -7.30
N HIS A 243 0.62 30.27 -8.35
CA HIS A 243 0.96 31.13 -9.49
C HIS A 243 0.33 30.68 -10.83
N TYR A 244 0.00 29.40 -10.95
CA TYR A 244 -0.57 28.85 -12.20
C TYR A 244 -2.01 28.40 -12.02
N ALA A 245 -2.32 27.64 -10.99
CA ALA A 245 -3.69 27.34 -10.57
C ALA A 245 -4.15 28.34 -9.49
N SER A 246 -5.42 28.30 -9.12
CA SER A 246 -5.90 28.90 -7.88
C SER A 246 -6.23 27.79 -6.90
N GLY A 247 -5.24 27.40 -6.08
CA GLY A 247 -5.43 26.34 -5.08
C GLY A 247 -6.55 26.65 -4.08
N PHE A 248 -6.75 27.94 -3.76
CA PHE A 248 -7.86 28.38 -2.89
C PHE A 248 -9.24 28.13 -3.51
N GLU A 249 -9.40 28.33 -4.84
CA GLU A 249 -10.67 28.05 -5.53
C GLU A 249 -10.86 26.55 -5.72
N LEU A 250 -9.80 25.82 -6.04
CA LEU A 250 -9.84 24.36 -6.18
C LEU A 250 -10.27 23.68 -4.88
N ALA A 251 -9.77 24.16 -3.73
CA ALA A 251 -10.11 23.62 -2.40
C ALA A 251 -11.61 23.71 -2.05
N LYS A 252 -12.37 24.60 -2.71
CA LYS A 252 -13.84 24.68 -2.56
C LYS A 252 -14.57 23.51 -3.22
N SER A 253 -13.96 22.88 -4.22
CA SER A 253 -14.57 21.85 -5.05
C SER A 253 -13.96 20.47 -4.90
N THR A 254 -12.70 20.37 -4.45
CA THR A 254 -11.99 19.09 -4.32
C THR A 254 -10.93 19.18 -3.22
N ASN A 255 -10.39 18.05 -2.78
CA ASN A 255 -9.29 18.06 -1.82
C ASN A 255 -7.98 18.48 -2.49
N ILE A 256 -7.05 19.05 -1.73
CA ILE A 256 -5.73 19.43 -2.19
C ILE A 256 -4.67 18.55 -1.52
N TRP A 257 -3.73 18.08 -2.33
CA TRP A 257 -2.46 17.49 -1.90
C TRP A 257 -1.34 18.48 -2.24
N LEU A 258 -0.90 19.18 -1.23
CA LEU A 258 0.16 20.18 -1.34
C LEU A 258 1.54 19.51 -1.37
N ALA A 259 2.38 19.82 -2.34
CA ALA A 259 3.81 19.54 -2.24
C ALA A 259 4.58 20.81 -1.89
N GLN A 260 5.27 20.76 -0.77
CA GLN A 260 6.16 21.83 -0.31
C GLN A 260 7.26 21.23 0.55
N TYR A 261 8.47 21.13 0.02
CA TYR A 261 9.62 20.45 0.64
C TYR A 261 10.27 21.32 1.72
N HIS A 262 9.66 21.30 2.89
CA HIS A 262 10.06 22.04 4.08
C HIS A 262 9.78 21.23 5.35
N THR A 263 10.36 21.64 6.47
CA THR A 263 10.02 21.07 7.79
C THR A 263 8.65 21.51 8.30
N GLN A 264 8.07 22.56 7.70
CA GLN A 264 6.73 23.05 7.96
C GLN A 264 6.13 23.64 6.66
N ALA A 265 4.89 23.28 6.34
CA ALA A 265 4.17 23.89 5.22
C ALA A 265 3.79 25.34 5.54
N THR A 266 4.03 26.26 4.59
CA THR A 266 3.70 27.69 4.71
C THR A 266 2.46 28.10 3.91
N TYR A 267 1.93 27.19 3.08
CA TYR A 267 0.72 27.40 2.30
C TYR A 267 -0.49 27.69 3.18
N LYS A 268 -1.22 28.77 2.87
CA LYS A 268 -2.32 29.26 3.69
C LYS A 268 -3.71 28.73 3.28
N GLY A 269 -3.80 28.11 2.10
CA GLY A 269 -5.03 27.47 1.66
C GLY A 269 -5.33 26.18 2.41
N ASP A 270 -6.52 25.63 2.16
CA ASP A 270 -6.89 24.33 2.70
C ASP A 270 -6.21 23.21 1.90
N TYR A 271 -5.71 22.20 2.62
CA TYR A 271 -5.17 20.97 2.06
C TYR A 271 -5.46 19.80 2.99
N MET A 272 -5.66 18.65 2.40
CA MET A 272 -5.90 17.40 3.12
C MET A 272 -4.59 16.64 3.36
N MET A 273 -3.62 16.81 2.47
CA MET A 273 -2.35 16.09 2.52
C MET A 273 -1.19 17.02 2.15
N TRP A 274 -0.04 16.75 2.76
CA TRP A 274 1.21 17.49 2.53
C TRP A 274 2.34 16.53 2.22
N GLN A 275 2.96 16.66 1.04
CA GLN A 275 4.21 16.03 0.67
C GLN A 275 5.35 16.93 1.14
N SER A 276 6.12 16.44 2.12
CA SER A 276 7.07 17.25 2.87
C SER A 276 8.50 17.15 2.34
N THR A 277 8.84 16.07 1.63
CA THR A 277 10.16 15.83 1.03
C THR A 277 10.09 14.72 -0.02
N ASP A 278 10.98 14.77 -0.99
CA ASP A 278 11.26 13.75 -2.01
C ASP A 278 12.48 12.87 -1.67
N LYS A 279 13.04 13.02 -0.47
CA LYS A 279 14.32 12.42 -0.06
C LYS A 279 14.21 11.54 1.19
N ALA A 280 13.01 11.09 1.53
CA ALA A 280 12.85 10.23 2.68
C ALA A 280 13.49 8.84 2.43
N THR A 281 14.10 8.31 3.48
CA THR A 281 14.55 6.91 3.52
C THR A 281 13.52 6.11 4.30
N VAL A 282 12.93 5.09 3.68
CA VAL A 282 11.89 4.26 4.30
C VAL A 282 12.36 2.80 4.33
N PRO A 283 12.36 2.15 5.50
CA PRO A 283 12.69 0.72 5.58
C PRO A 283 11.85 -0.12 4.61
N GLY A 284 12.51 -0.87 3.75
CA GLY A 284 11.85 -1.67 2.71
C GLY A 284 11.92 -1.07 1.31
N ILE A 285 12.41 0.16 1.17
CA ILE A 285 12.65 0.84 -0.12
C ILE A 285 14.13 1.21 -0.20
N ASN A 286 14.81 0.82 -1.27
CA ASN A 286 16.25 1.06 -1.44
C ASN A 286 16.59 2.40 -2.10
N LYS A 287 15.58 3.19 -2.44
CA LYS A 287 15.71 4.51 -3.06
C LYS A 287 15.03 5.55 -2.19
N ASN A 288 15.32 6.82 -2.45
CA ASN A 288 14.53 7.91 -1.88
C ASN A 288 13.08 7.79 -2.32
N VAL A 289 12.20 8.19 -1.43
CA VAL A 289 10.76 8.16 -1.64
C VAL A 289 10.13 9.42 -1.05
N ASP A 290 9.02 9.82 -1.63
CA ASP A 290 8.25 10.98 -1.19
C ASP A 290 7.53 10.67 0.11
N LEU A 291 7.65 11.58 1.09
CA LEU A 291 7.02 11.46 2.40
C LEU A 291 5.82 12.39 2.51
N ASN A 292 4.72 11.82 2.98
CA ASN A 292 3.44 12.50 3.04
C ASN A 292 2.82 12.45 4.43
N PHE A 293 2.13 13.52 4.79
CA PHE A 293 1.28 13.61 5.98
C PHE A 293 -0.16 13.89 5.56
N MET A 294 -1.08 13.03 5.97
CA MET A 294 -2.51 13.20 5.75
C MET A 294 -3.18 13.60 7.07
N TYR A 295 -4.05 14.60 7.00
CA TYR A 295 -4.73 15.19 8.13
C TYR A 295 -6.19 14.72 8.20
N LEU A 296 -6.47 13.82 9.12
CA LEU A 296 -7.80 13.23 9.31
C LEU A 296 -8.49 13.86 10.50
N ASN A 297 -9.60 14.56 10.27
CA ASN A 297 -10.42 15.11 11.35
C ASN A 297 -11.29 14.01 11.95
N PRO A 298 -11.08 13.59 13.22
CA PRO A 298 -11.86 12.51 13.83
C PRO A 298 -13.33 12.84 14.05
N LYS A 299 -13.70 14.12 13.93
CA LYS A 299 -15.07 14.61 14.09
C LYS A 299 -15.81 14.83 12.78
N LYS A 300 -15.15 14.63 11.63
CA LYS A 300 -15.73 14.75 10.31
C LYS A 300 -15.69 13.41 9.61
N THR A 301 -16.71 13.15 8.84
CA THR A 301 -16.74 12.02 7.93
C THR A 301 -15.59 12.13 6.95
N TYR A 302 -14.86 11.05 6.81
CA TYR A 302 -13.83 10.90 5.81
C TYR A 302 -14.39 10.09 4.64
N HIS A 303 -14.52 10.73 3.48
CA HIS A 303 -15.01 10.08 2.28
C HIS A 303 -13.82 9.56 1.46
N SER A 304 -13.65 8.27 1.35
CA SER A 304 -12.72 7.66 0.39
C SER A 304 -13.40 7.34 -0.94
N LEU A 305 -14.70 7.12 -0.89
CA LEU A 305 -15.53 6.83 -2.05
C LEU A 305 -16.76 7.75 -2.01
N ARG A 306 -16.89 8.62 -2.98
CA ARG A 306 -18.13 9.29 -3.26
C ARG A 306 -19.05 8.28 -3.94
N SER A 307 -19.87 7.64 -3.18
CA SER A 307 -20.96 6.91 -3.81
C SER A 307 -21.84 7.92 -4.54
N ASN A 308 -22.39 7.56 -5.70
CA ASN A 308 -23.57 8.22 -6.29
C ASN A 308 -24.63 8.26 -5.21
N ALA A 309 -24.64 9.36 -4.44
CA ALA A 309 -25.10 9.37 -3.06
C ALA A 309 -26.61 9.38 -2.90
N ASN A 310 -27.34 9.44 -4.03
CA ASN A 310 -28.79 9.39 -4.02
C ASN A 310 -29.26 7.97 -3.66
N GLY A 311 -29.79 7.83 -2.44
CA GLY A 311 -30.37 6.59 -1.94
C GLY A 311 -29.50 5.74 -1.02
N LYS A 312 -28.18 5.99 -0.89
CA LYS A 312 -27.33 5.19 0.01
C LYS A 312 -27.42 5.68 1.46
N LYS A 313 -27.35 4.74 2.39
CA LYS A 313 -27.38 5.00 3.84
C LYS A 313 -26.01 5.47 4.32
N SER A 314 -25.97 6.48 5.19
CA SER A 314 -24.72 6.88 5.84
C SER A 314 -24.35 5.88 6.93
N ILE A 315 -23.12 5.32 6.86
CA ILE A 315 -22.60 4.43 7.90
C ILE A 315 -22.35 5.17 9.23
N GLU A 316 -22.26 6.51 9.21
CA GLU A 316 -22.13 7.34 10.42
C GLU A 316 -23.31 7.15 11.40
N LYS A 317 -24.48 6.74 10.88
CA LYS A 317 -25.66 6.43 11.69
C LYS A 317 -25.66 5.03 12.25
N CYS A 318 -24.66 4.23 11.92
CA CYS A 318 -24.50 2.86 12.38
C CYS A 318 -23.70 2.79 13.69
N HIS A 319 -23.94 1.72 14.47
CA HIS A 319 -23.18 1.46 15.68
C HIS A 319 -21.96 0.62 15.35
N VAL A 320 -20.76 1.14 15.64
CA VAL A 320 -19.48 0.45 15.45
C VAL A 320 -19.00 -0.11 16.78
N GLN A 321 -18.82 -1.41 16.85
CA GLN A 321 -18.33 -2.12 18.02
C GLN A 321 -16.95 -2.72 17.77
N LEU A 322 -15.99 -2.39 18.64
CA LEU A 322 -14.67 -3.02 18.69
C LEU A 322 -14.77 -4.29 19.55
N LYS A 323 -14.41 -5.45 19.00
CA LYS A 323 -14.40 -6.73 19.77
C LYS A 323 -13.35 -6.71 20.89
N ASN A 324 -12.22 -6.03 20.69
CA ASN A 324 -11.14 -5.89 21.66
C ASN A 324 -10.64 -4.45 21.73
N HIS A 325 -11.05 -3.67 22.72
CA HIS A 325 -10.62 -2.27 22.89
C HIS A 325 -9.17 -2.13 23.35
N ARG A 326 -8.54 -3.18 23.85
CA ARG A 326 -7.17 -3.18 24.37
C ARG A 326 -6.42 -4.38 23.78
N SER A 327 -5.42 -4.09 22.96
CA SER A 327 -4.54 -5.09 22.37
C SER A 327 -3.10 -4.87 22.84
N ARG A 328 -2.28 -5.92 22.86
CA ARG A 328 -0.84 -5.82 23.15
C ARG A 328 -0.07 -5.81 21.82
N TYR A 329 0.94 -4.98 21.73
CA TYR A 329 1.85 -4.99 20.61
C TYR A 329 2.77 -6.21 20.72
N ILE A 330 2.75 -7.07 19.73
CA ILE A 330 3.54 -8.29 19.65
C ILE A 330 4.47 -8.32 18.42
N GLY A 331 4.84 -7.12 17.92
CA GLY A 331 5.73 -6.99 16.75
C GLY A 331 5.01 -6.94 15.40
N PHE A 332 3.68 -7.08 15.39
CA PHE A 332 2.85 -7.03 14.19
C PHE A 332 1.78 -5.94 14.29
N ALA A 333 1.27 -5.52 13.15
CA ALA A 333 0.16 -4.56 13.09
C ALA A 333 -1.06 -5.08 13.87
N VAL A 334 -1.56 -4.26 14.79
CA VAL A 334 -2.71 -4.59 15.63
C VAL A 334 -4.00 -4.26 14.88
N LYS A 335 -4.85 -5.25 14.64
CA LYS A 335 -6.12 -5.12 13.92
C LYS A 335 -7.26 -5.70 14.79
N PRO A 336 -7.85 -4.92 15.72
CA PRO A 336 -8.98 -5.40 16.51
C PRO A 336 -10.18 -5.68 15.59
N GLY A 337 -10.94 -6.74 15.89
CA GLY A 337 -12.15 -7.04 15.12
C GLY A 337 -13.18 -5.91 15.24
N ILE A 338 -13.80 -5.57 14.14
CA ILE A 338 -14.87 -4.56 14.01
C ILE A 338 -16.17 -5.27 13.67
N VAL A 339 -17.25 -4.87 14.31
CA VAL A 339 -18.62 -5.24 13.93
C VAL A 339 -19.43 -3.97 13.80
N VAL A 340 -20.23 -3.89 12.77
CA VAL A 340 -21.08 -2.73 12.48
C VAL A 340 -22.55 -3.15 12.49
N TYR A 341 -23.40 -2.37 13.14
CA TYR A 341 -24.85 -2.62 13.21
C TYR A 341 -25.64 -1.42 12.65
N ASP A 342 -26.53 -1.67 11.71
CA ASP A 342 -27.56 -0.72 11.26
C ASP A 342 -28.89 -1.09 11.93
N LYS A 343 -29.35 -0.27 12.88
CA LYS A 343 -30.61 -0.50 13.64
C LYS A 343 -30.75 -1.93 14.18
N GLY A 344 -29.64 -2.46 14.73
CA GLY A 344 -29.58 -3.81 15.32
C GLY A 344 -29.30 -4.95 14.34
N LYS A 345 -29.27 -4.70 13.02
CA LYS A 345 -28.85 -5.67 12.02
C LYS A 345 -27.36 -5.59 11.81
N GLU A 346 -26.66 -6.72 11.97
CA GLU A 346 -25.23 -6.83 11.70
C GLU A 346 -24.95 -6.67 10.18
N LEU A 347 -24.02 -5.79 9.86
CA LEU A 347 -23.53 -5.56 8.50
C LEU A 347 -22.35 -6.51 8.21
N ARG A 348 -22.09 -6.78 6.93
CA ARG A 348 -21.02 -7.69 6.48
C ARG A 348 -19.84 -6.91 5.96
N GLU A 349 -18.65 -7.20 6.50
CA GLU A 349 -17.39 -6.70 5.95
C GLU A 349 -17.21 -7.16 4.49
N ASP A 350 -16.55 -6.35 3.68
CA ASP A 350 -16.34 -6.48 2.23
C ASP A 350 -17.61 -6.46 1.36
N LYS A 351 -18.80 -6.37 1.97
CA LYS A 351 -20.08 -6.19 1.26
C LYS A 351 -20.75 -4.87 1.58
N ASP A 352 -20.90 -4.55 2.87
CA ASP A 352 -21.62 -3.40 3.37
C ASP A 352 -20.65 -2.32 3.90
N TYR A 353 -19.49 -2.72 4.37
CA TYR A 353 -18.39 -1.86 4.81
C TYR A 353 -17.03 -2.52 4.62
N LYS A 354 -15.97 -1.71 4.70
CA LYS A 354 -14.57 -2.14 4.77
C LYS A 354 -13.86 -1.44 5.92
N VAL A 355 -12.77 -2.06 6.43
CA VAL A 355 -11.99 -1.50 7.54
C VAL A 355 -10.54 -1.27 7.11
N ALA A 356 -10.02 -0.08 7.40
CA ALA A 356 -8.60 0.23 7.30
C ALA A 356 -8.06 0.59 8.70
N TYR A 357 -6.77 0.31 8.95
CA TYR A 357 -6.13 0.57 10.23
C TYR A 357 -4.91 1.46 10.04
N ILE A 358 -4.82 2.52 10.88
CA ILE A 358 -3.68 3.43 10.90
C ILE A 358 -3.11 3.56 12.32
N LYS A 359 -1.84 3.96 12.42
CA LYS A 359 -1.10 4.08 13.69
C LYS A 359 -1.18 2.80 14.54
N ASN A 360 -1.20 1.64 13.86
CA ASN A 360 -1.47 0.34 14.48
C ASN A 360 -0.23 -0.56 14.56
N THR A 361 0.96 -0.03 14.29
CA THR A 361 2.23 -0.78 14.25
C THR A 361 3.16 -0.48 15.44
N SER A 362 2.68 0.25 16.44
CA SER A 362 3.44 0.58 17.65
C SER A 362 2.51 0.75 18.86
N PRO A 363 3.03 0.70 20.10
CA PRO A 363 2.27 1.06 21.29
C PRO A 363 1.76 2.50 21.23
N GLY A 364 0.52 2.72 21.70
CA GLY A 364 -0.11 4.04 21.67
C GLY A 364 -1.61 3.97 21.38
N THR A 365 -2.09 4.92 20.60
CA THR A 365 -3.48 4.93 20.10
C THR A 365 -3.49 4.59 18.62
N GLY A 366 -4.09 3.45 18.29
CA GLY A 366 -4.41 3.07 16.92
C GLY A 366 -5.83 3.50 16.53
N TYR A 367 -6.10 3.58 15.23
CA TYR A 367 -7.41 3.95 14.70
C TYR A 367 -7.87 2.94 13.67
N ALA A 368 -9.18 2.68 13.65
CA ALA A 368 -9.85 1.95 12.60
C ALA A 368 -10.79 2.91 11.85
N ILE A 369 -10.70 2.92 10.53
CA ILE A 369 -11.55 3.68 9.64
C ILE A 369 -12.50 2.68 8.98
N VAL A 370 -13.77 2.78 9.32
CA VAL A 370 -14.86 1.95 8.79
C VAL A 370 -15.52 2.75 7.66
N THR A 371 -15.41 2.29 6.43
CA THR A 371 -15.97 2.96 5.26
C THR A 371 -17.12 2.16 4.69
N GLY A 372 -18.28 2.80 4.52
CA GLY A 372 -19.47 2.19 3.89
C GLY A 372 -19.23 1.91 2.41
N ILE A 373 -19.67 0.74 1.95
CA ILE A 373 -19.66 0.32 0.55
C ILE A 373 -21.03 -0.31 0.19
N GLY A 374 -21.25 -0.67 -1.07
CA GLY A 374 -22.53 -1.25 -1.50
C GLY A 374 -23.69 -0.28 -1.30
N GLU A 375 -24.60 -0.57 -0.38
CA GLU A 375 -25.73 0.29 -0.02
C GLU A 375 -25.38 1.40 0.98
N TYR A 376 -24.14 1.39 1.51
CA TYR A 376 -23.68 2.36 2.50
C TYR A 376 -22.65 3.31 1.89
N LYS A 377 -22.53 4.49 2.50
CA LYS A 377 -21.56 5.55 2.17
C LYS A 377 -20.96 6.10 3.47
N ASP A 378 -20.07 7.07 3.33
CA ASP A 378 -19.40 7.78 4.41
C ASP A 378 -18.45 6.86 5.22
N SER A 379 -17.83 7.37 6.26
CA SER A 379 -16.96 6.58 7.11
C SER A 379 -16.97 7.05 8.57
N ILE A 380 -16.67 6.13 9.46
CA ILE A 380 -16.49 6.37 10.89
C ILE A 380 -15.06 6.05 11.26
N MET A 381 -14.42 6.93 12.01
CA MET A 381 -13.13 6.63 12.63
C MET A 381 -13.32 6.34 14.12
N THR A 382 -12.81 5.20 14.56
CA THR A 382 -12.80 4.79 15.97
C THR A 382 -11.38 4.49 16.44
N SER A 383 -11.10 4.67 17.73
CA SER A 383 -9.77 4.47 18.31
C SER A 383 -9.70 3.26 19.23
N PHE A 384 -8.50 2.67 19.34
CA PHE A 384 -8.20 1.59 20.28
C PHE A 384 -6.82 1.77 20.92
N LYS A 385 -6.61 1.18 22.09
CA LYS A 385 -5.34 1.26 22.82
C LYS A 385 -4.45 0.07 22.51
N ILE A 386 -3.19 0.35 22.19
CA ILE A 386 -2.13 -0.63 21.97
C ILE A 386 -1.14 -0.51 23.13
N LYS A 387 -1.08 -1.53 23.97
CA LYS A 387 -0.17 -1.59 25.12
C LYS A 387 1.18 -2.15 24.71
N LYS A 388 2.24 -1.71 25.39
CA LYS A 388 3.55 -2.39 25.32
C LYS A 388 3.40 -3.83 25.81
N LEU A 389 4.19 -4.73 25.25
CA LEU A 389 4.46 -6.00 25.87
C LEU A 389 5.37 -5.69 27.08
N LEU A 390 4.98 -6.14 28.25
CA LEU A 390 5.77 -5.93 29.50
C LEU A 390 7.16 -6.51 29.35
#